data_db4647617d0b9e702b122464c058978c
#
_entry.id   db4647617d0b9e702b122464c058978c
#
_cell.length_a   1.000
_cell.length_b   1.000
_cell.length_c   1.000
_cell.angle_alpha   90.00
_cell.angle_beta   90.00
_cell.angle_gamma   90.00
#
_symmetry.space_group_name_H-M   'P 1'
#
loop_
_entity.id
_entity.type
_entity.pdbx_description
1 polymer ?
#
loop_
_entity_poly.entity_id
_entity_poly.type
_entity_poly.pdbx_seq_one_letter_code
_entity_poly.pdbx_strand_id
1 'polypeptide(L)'
;MNILMVGDVVARPGRRVLRERLAELQDSLEIDFTVVNVENAAGGFGITANVLAEFRALSIDVMTTGNHVWDKKEALTFIDDNPDLLRPHNYPAGTPGSGWVVRESAGGVRVGVLNMMGQAFMHPVLDSPFAAVDQVLEQWQKETDVLLVDFHAETTSEKIAMGWHLDG
;
A
#
# COMPACT_ATOMS: atom_id res chain seq x y z
N MET A 1 -16.62 2.90 10.89
CA MET A 1 -15.59 2.08 10.23
C MET A 1 -14.23 2.49 10.75
N ASN A 2 -13.44 1.53 11.22
CA ASN A 2 -12.10 1.75 11.74
C ASN A 2 -11.08 1.13 10.78
N ILE A 3 -10.13 1.92 10.28
CA ILE A 3 -9.07 1.46 9.38
C ILE A 3 -7.76 1.44 10.14
N LEU A 4 -7.05 0.31 10.11
CA LEU A 4 -5.68 0.19 10.61
C LEU A 4 -4.70 0.34 9.46
N MET A 5 -3.85 1.37 9.52
CA MET A 5 -2.71 1.54 8.62
C MET A 5 -1.42 1.22 9.37
N VAL A 6 -0.70 0.20 8.91
CA VAL A 6 0.61 -0.16 9.44
C VAL A 6 1.67 0.32 8.44
N GLY A 7 2.55 1.21 8.89
CA GLY A 7 3.69 1.68 8.10
C GLY A 7 4.72 0.58 7.85
N ASP A 8 5.89 0.94 7.38
CA ASP A 8 6.93 0.00 6.93
C ASP A 8 7.21 -1.16 7.87
N VAL A 9 6.88 -2.37 7.45
CA VAL A 9 7.27 -3.59 8.16
C VAL A 9 8.68 -3.98 7.75
N VAL A 10 9.65 -3.73 8.65
CA VAL A 10 11.06 -3.92 8.34
C VAL A 10 11.55 -5.29 8.79
N ALA A 11 12.01 -6.11 7.83
CA ALA A 11 12.71 -7.37 8.04
C ALA A 11 11.98 -8.34 9.01
N ARG A 12 12.71 -9.32 9.55
CA ARG A 12 12.16 -10.31 10.48
C ARG A 12 11.60 -9.72 11.78
N PRO A 13 12.22 -8.70 12.41
CA PRO A 13 11.65 -8.10 13.63
C PRO A 13 10.26 -7.51 13.40
N GLY A 14 10.08 -6.72 12.33
CA GLY A 14 8.79 -6.11 11.99
C GLY A 14 7.72 -7.17 11.71
N ARG A 15 8.03 -8.18 10.87
CA ARG A 15 7.11 -9.30 10.61
C ARG A 15 6.72 -10.07 11.87
N ARG A 16 7.68 -10.26 12.80
CA ARG A 16 7.39 -10.93 14.07
C ARG A 16 6.41 -10.15 14.92
N VAL A 17 6.64 -8.85 15.11
CA VAL A 17 5.74 -7.99 15.90
C VAL A 17 4.34 -7.97 15.28
N LEU A 18 4.25 -7.81 13.96
CA LEU A 18 2.97 -7.83 13.27
C LEU A 18 2.22 -9.14 13.51
N ARG A 19 2.88 -10.29 13.31
CA ARG A 19 2.27 -11.61 13.53
C ARG A 19 1.81 -11.82 14.95
N GLU A 20 2.54 -11.30 15.94
CA GLU A 20 2.25 -11.49 17.36
C GLU A 20 1.14 -10.54 17.86
N ARG A 21 0.95 -9.39 17.21
CA ARG A 21 0.12 -8.30 17.76
C ARG A 21 -1.06 -7.90 16.89
N LEU A 22 -1.07 -8.24 15.59
CA LEU A 22 -2.08 -7.72 14.66
C LEU A 22 -3.51 -8.12 15.07
N ALA A 23 -3.74 -9.38 15.38
CA ALA A 23 -5.07 -9.87 15.75
C ALA A 23 -5.59 -9.19 17.04
N GLU A 24 -4.72 -9.06 18.05
CA GLU A 24 -5.06 -8.35 19.29
C GLU A 24 -5.43 -6.89 19.05
N LEU A 25 -4.68 -6.21 18.17
CA LEU A 25 -4.98 -4.82 17.81
C LEU A 25 -6.29 -4.70 17.03
N GLN A 26 -6.52 -5.61 16.07
CA GLN A 26 -7.76 -5.64 15.31
C GLN A 26 -8.98 -5.82 16.21
N ASP A 27 -8.92 -6.75 17.14
CA ASP A 27 -10.00 -7.02 18.09
C ASP A 27 -10.20 -5.84 19.06
N SER A 28 -9.12 -5.33 19.67
CA SER A 28 -9.22 -4.29 20.70
C SER A 28 -9.65 -2.93 20.17
N LEU A 29 -9.36 -2.63 18.91
CA LEU A 29 -9.70 -1.37 18.25
C LEU A 29 -10.90 -1.50 17.30
N GLU A 30 -11.55 -2.66 17.26
CA GLU A 30 -12.70 -2.96 16.38
C GLU A 30 -12.39 -2.56 14.93
N ILE A 31 -11.25 -3.08 14.40
CA ILE A 31 -10.77 -2.75 13.05
C ILE A 31 -11.59 -3.47 11.99
N ASP A 32 -12.14 -2.70 11.06
CA ASP A 32 -12.93 -3.18 9.93
C ASP A 32 -12.09 -3.44 8.68
N PHE A 33 -10.92 -2.77 8.56
CA PHE A 33 -10.06 -2.84 7.38
C PHE A 33 -8.60 -2.59 7.73
N THR A 34 -7.69 -3.39 7.20
CA THR A 34 -6.25 -3.33 7.50
C THR A 34 -5.40 -3.17 6.25
N VAL A 35 -4.57 -2.13 6.21
CA VAL A 35 -3.55 -1.89 5.19
C VAL A 35 -2.17 -1.95 5.81
N VAL A 36 -1.23 -2.65 5.15
CA VAL A 36 0.14 -2.82 5.66
C VAL A 36 1.15 -2.51 4.57
N ASN A 37 2.12 -1.62 4.83
CA ASN A 37 3.26 -1.45 3.95
C ASN A 37 4.29 -2.56 4.18
N VAL A 38 4.60 -3.30 3.12
CA VAL A 38 5.45 -4.51 3.17
C VAL A 38 6.75 -4.38 2.37
N GLU A 39 7.06 -3.19 1.84
CA GLU A 39 8.19 -3.01 0.93
C GLU A 39 9.55 -3.40 1.50
N ASN A 40 9.71 -3.29 2.83
CA ASN A 40 10.97 -3.54 3.55
C ASN A 40 10.98 -4.91 4.28
N ALA A 41 10.00 -5.77 4.00
CA ALA A 41 9.77 -6.98 4.78
C ALA A 41 10.80 -8.08 4.53
N ALA A 42 11.40 -8.17 3.34
CA ALA A 42 12.35 -9.24 3.00
C ALA A 42 13.81 -8.85 3.29
N GLY A 43 14.17 -8.89 4.56
CA GLY A 43 15.54 -8.59 5.00
C GLY A 43 15.91 -7.11 4.99
N GLY A 44 14.91 -6.22 4.96
CA GLY A 44 15.07 -4.78 4.99
C GLY A 44 14.75 -4.09 3.66
N PHE A 45 14.65 -4.84 2.55
CA PHE A 45 14.36 -4.31 1.21
C PHE A 45 13.58 -5.32 0.38
N GLY A 46 12.48 -4.86 -0.24
CA GLY A 46 11.66 -5.66 -1.12
C GLY A 46 10.80 -6.72 -0.41
N ILE A 47 10.12 -7.51 -1.22
CA ILE A 47 9.28 -8.62 -0.78
C ILE A 47 9.59 -9.88 -1.60
N THR A 48 9.59 -11.05 -0.94
CA THR A 48 9.76 -12.36 -1.57
C THR A 48 8.47 -13.17 -1.52
N ALA A 49 8.33 -14.19 -2.37
CA ALA A 49 7.17 -15.07 -2.35
C ALA A 49 6.94 -15.73 -0.97
N ASN A 50 8.02 -16.14 -0.30
CA ASN A 50 7.94 -16.73 1.05
C ASN A 50 7.45 -15.69 2.07
N VAL A 51 7.93 -14.46 2.00
CA VAL A 51 7.49 -13.37 2.90
C VAL A 51 6.06 -12.96 2.61
N LEU A 52 5.65 -12.92 1.34
CA LEU A 52 4.25 -12.69 0.97
C LEU A 52 3.34 -13.77 1.57
N ALA A 53 3.73 -15.04 1.53
CA ALA A 53 2.97 -16.12 2.14
C ALA A 53 2.82 -15.96 3.67
N GLU A 54 3.83 -15.40 4.37
CA GLU A 54 3.68 -15.05 5.79
C GLU A 54 2.57 -14.01 6.03
N PHE A 55 2.49 -12.98 5.19
CA PHE A 55 1.45 -11.94 5.30
C PHE A 55 0.06 -12.46 4.91
N ARG A 56 -0.01 -13.37 3.92
CA ARG A 56 -1.27 -14.04 3.53
C ARG A 56 -1.91 -14.85 4.66
N ALA A 57 -1.14 -15.29 5.63
CA ALA A 57 -1.64 -15.98 6.82
C ALA A 57 -2.22 -15.02 7.88
N LEU A 58 -2.13 -13.71 7.65
CA LEU A 58 -2.66 -12.67 8.52
C LEU A 58 -3.91 -12.04 7.90
N SER A 59 -4.79 -11.49 8.74
CA SER A 59 -5.99 -10.77 8.30
C SER A 59 -5.61 -9.35 7.82
N ILE A 60 -5.03 -9.27 6.63
CA ILE A 60 -4.63 -8.04 5.95
C ILE A 60 -5.44 -7.92 4.68
N ASP A 61 -6.13 -6.81 4.48
CA ASP A 61 -6.98 -6.58 3.31
C ASP A 61 -6.18 -6.11 2.10
N VAL A 62 -5.20 -5.22 2.31
CA VAL A 62 -4.35 -4.67 1.25
C VAL A 62 -2.92 -4.50 1.77
N MET A 63 -1.97 -4.85 0.92
CA MET A 63 -0.54 -4.61 1.13
C MET A 63 -0.06 -3.53 0.16
N THR A 64 0.66 -2.54 0.68
CA THR A 64 1.29 -1.49 -0.12
C THR A 64 2.80 -1.62 -0.14
N THR A 65 3.44 -0.95 -1.07
CA THR A 65 4.89 -0.91 -1.20
C THR A 65 5.39 0.52 -1.48
N GLY A 66 6.63 0.67 -1.89
CA GLY A 66 7.25 1.94 -2.24
C GLY A 66 8.41 1.76 -3.21
N ASN A 67 9.51 2.50 -2.99
CA ASN A 67 10.66 2.47 -3.88
C ASN A 67 11.44 1.14 -3.89
N HIS A 68 11.28 0.32 -2.85
CA HIS A 68 11.97 -0.99 -2.74
C HIS A 68 11.17 -2.16 -3.31
N VAL A 69 10.02 -1.93 -3.94
CA VAL A 69 9.14 -3.00 -4.47
C VAL A 69 9.88 -3.98 -5.39
N TRP A 70 10.85 -3.51 -6.18
CA TRP A 70 11.60 -4.32 -7.15
C TRP A 70 13.00 -4.77 -6.67
N ASP A 71 13.39 -4.48 -5.44
CA ASP A 71 14.70 -4.87 -4.92
C ASP A 71 14.88 -6.41 -4.83
N LYS A 72 13.76 -7.12 -4.71
CA LYS A 72 13.71 -8.58 -4.93
C LYS A 72 13.09 -8.84 -6.29
N LYS A 73 13.92 -9.20 -7.29
CA LYS A 73 13.47 -9.41 -8.68
C LYS A 73 12.35 -10.44 -8.82
N GLU A 74 12.23 -11.37 -7.88
CA GLU A 74 11.15 -12.35 -7.88
C GLU A 74 9.76 -11.70 -7.71
N ALA A 75 9.66 -10.46 -7.16
CA ALA A 75 8.40 -9.74 -7.09
C ALA A 75 7.73 -9.59 -8.47
N LEU A 76 8.53 -9.44 -9.52
CA LEU A 76 8.03 -9.38 -10.91
C LEU A 76 7.31 -10.67 -11.36
N THR A 77 7.56 -11.79 -10.71
CA THR A 77 6.97 -13.08 -11.11
C THR A 77 5.64 -13.40 -10.45
N PHE A 78 5.27 -12.65 -9.40
CA PHE A 78 4.05 -12.95 -8.65
C PHE A 78 3.14 -11.72 -8.43
N ILE A 79 3.59 -10.50 -8.69
CA ILE A 79 2.82 -9.31 -8.34
C ILE A 79 1.50 -9.21 -9.13
N ASP A 80 1.48 -9.63 -10.40
CA ASP A 80 0.28 -9.63 -11.25
C ASP A 80 -0.79 -10.61 -10.73
N ASP A 81 -0.37 -11.70 -10.09
CA ASP A 81 -1.27 -12.70 -9.50
C ASP A 81 -1.77 -12.31 -8.10
N ASN A 82 -1.30 -11.16 -7.57
CA ASN A 82 -1.61 -10.69 -6.23
C ASN A 82 -2.18 -9.25 -6.27
N PRO A 83 -3.45 -9.07 -6.67
CA PRO A 83 -4.04 -7.74 -6.91
C PRO A 83 -4.23 -6.88 -5.66
N ASP A 84 -4.03 -7.41 -4.47
CA ASP A 84 -4.02 -6.74 -3.17
C ASP A 84 -2.60 -6.40 -2.67
N LEU A 85 -1.56 -6.74 -3.44
CA LEU A 85 -0.20 -6.26 -3.26
C LEU A 85 0.05 -5.12 -4.25
N LEU A 86 0.01 -3.90 -3.76
CA LEU A 86 0.09 -2.70 -4.58
C LEU A 86 1.54 -2.19 -4.70
N ARG A 87 1.95 -1.90 -5.93
CA ARG A 87 3.11 -1.05 -6.19
C ARG A 87 2.69 0.42 -6.27
N PRO A 88 3.59 1.41 -6.19
CA PRO A 88 3.23 2.79 -6.49
C PRO A 88 2.57 2.94 -7.86
N HIS A 89 1.42 3.62 -7.90
CA HIS A 89 0.60 3.75 -9.11
C HIS A 89 1.31 4.55 -10.21
N ASN A 90 2.08 5.56 -9.81
CA ASN A 90 2.81 6.43 -10.73
C ASN A 90 4.08 5.82 -11.35
N TYR A 91 4.26 4.49 -11.31
CA TYR A 91 5.18 3.80 -12.22
C TYR A 91 4.70 3.91 -13.66
N PRO A 92 5.60 3.89 -14.66
CA PRO A 92 5.23 3.93 -16.07
C PRO A 92 4.21 2.87 -16.46
N ALA A 93 3.36 3.19 -17.46
CA ALA A 93 2.39 2.25 -18.00
C ALA A 93 3.06 0.95 -18.46
N GLY A 94 2.42 -0.20 -18.18
CA GLY A 94 2.96 -1.52 -18.50
C GLY A 94 3.90 -2.11 -17.44
N THR A 95 4.19 -1.38 -16.36
CA THR A 95 4.86 -1.96 -15.19
C THR A 95 3.96 -3.03 -14.56
N PRO A 96 4.48 -4.24 -14.25
CA PRO A 96 3.70 -5.30 -13.60
C PRO A 96 3.03 -4.87 -12.30
N GLY A 97 1.92 -5.49 -11.95
CA GLY A 97 1.13 -5.22 -10.76
C GLY A 97 0.21 -4.00 -10.88
N SER A 98 -0.64 -3.84 -9.89
CA SER A 98 -1.55 -2.70 -9.77
C SER A 98 -1.04 -1.69 -8.75
N GLY A 99 -1.39 -0.41 -8.94
CA GLY A 99 -1.14 0.64 -7.96
C GLY A 99 -2.36 0.96 -7.10
N TRP A 100 -3.52 0.37 -7.41
CA TRP A 100 -4.76 0.58 -6.66
C TRP A 100 -5.67 -0.64 -6.71
N VAL A 101 -6.55 -0.73 -5.73
CA VAL A 101 -7.54 -1.80 -5.64
C VAL A 101 -8.77 -1.31 -4.86
N VAL A 102 -9.94 -1.87 -5.18
CA VAL A 102 -11.14 -1.73 -4.35
C VAL A 102 -11.38 -3.05 -3.61
N ARG A 103 -11.62 -2.98 -2.32
CA ARG A 103 -11.97 -4.11 -1.47
C ARG A 103 -13.18 -3.76 -0.61
N GLU A 104 -13.99 -4.76 -0.34
CA GLU A 104 -15.12 -4.64 0.58
C GLU A 104 -14.67 -5.00 1.99
N SER A 105 -14.93 -4.13 2.96
CA SER A 105 -14.69 -4.40 4.37
C SER A 105 -15.71 -5.42 4.90
N ALA A 106 -15.47 -5.98 6.08
CA ALA A 106 -16.40 -6.89 6.75
C ALA A 106 -17.81 -6.28 6.96
N GLY A 107 -17.91 -4.96 7.00
CA GLY A 107 -19.17 -4.23 7.11
C GLY A 107 -19.83 -3.86 5.77
N GLY A 108 -19.32 -4.34 4.64
CA GLY A 108 -19.88 -4.08 3.31
C GLY A 108 -19.51 -2.70 2.73
N VAL A 109 -18.57 -1.98 3.34
CA VAL A 109 -18.08 -0.70 2.84
C VAL A 109 -16.99 -0.92 1.79
N ARG A 110 -17.12 -0.31 0.62
CA ARG A 110 -16.13 -0.40 -0.47
C ARG A 110 -14.99 0.58 -0.22
N VAL A 111 -13.83 0.05 0.10
CA VAL A 111 -12.60 0.81 0.34
C VAL A 111 -11.70 0.75 -0.87
N GLY A 112 -11.44 1.90 -1.49
CA GLY A 112 -10.40 2.06 -2.49
C GLY A 112 -9.07 2.37 -1.81
N VAL A 113 -8.03 1.60 -2.12
CA VAL A 113 -6.67 1.85 -1.65
C VAL A 113 -5.78 2.17 -2.84
N LEU A 114 -5.14 3.33 -2.81
CA LEU A 114 -4.16 3.80 -3.80
C LEU A 114 -2.79 3.89 -3.15
N ASN A 115 -1.81 3.24 -3.75
CA ASN A 115 -0.42 3.41 -3.38
C ASN A 115 0.26 4.39 -4.35
N MET A 116 0.88 5.44 -3.82
CA MET A 116 1.57 6.46 -4.60
C MET A 116 2.97 6.71 -4.06
N MET A 117 3.89 7.13 -4.91
CA MET A 117 5.25 7.48 -4.50
C MET A 117 5.58 8.94 -4.86
N GLY A 118 6.18 9.66 -3.91
CA GLY A 118 6.70 11.00 -4.13
C GLY A 118 7.91 11.02 -5.07
N GLN A 119 8.37 12.22 -5.40
CA GLN A 119 9.53 12.44 -6.27
C GLN A 119 10.72 13.06 -5.54
N ALA A 120 10.46 13.90 -4.53
CA ALA A 120 11.50 14.66 -3.83
C ALA A 120 12.36 13.72 -2.96
N PHE A 121 13.64 13.59 -3.35
CA PHE A 121 14.63 12.67 -2.76
C PHE A 121 14.27 11.18 -2.86
N MET A 122 13.34 10.82 -3.75
CA MET A 122 12.95 9.45 -4.00
C MET A 122 13.64 8.88 -5.25
N HIS A 123 13.96 7.60 -5.24
CA HIS A 123 14.53 6.87 -6.37
C HIS A 123 13.81 5.51 -6.53
N PRO A 124 13.47 5.11 -7.77
CA PRO A 124 13.60 5.89 -9.00
C PRO A 124 12.66 7.11 -9.01
N VAL A 125 12.96 8.12 -9.83
CA VAL A 125 12.02 9.23 -10.05
C VAL A 125 10.92 8.73 -10.98
N LEU A 126 9.68 8.72 -10.49
CA LEU A 126 8.49 8.29 -11.20
C LEU A 126 7.74 9.48 -11.81
N ASP A 127 6.61 9.20 -12.48
CA ASP A 127 5.69 10.25 -12.95
C ASP A 127 5.13 11.06 -11.77
N SER A 128 4.63 12.28 -12.06
CA SER A 128 4.08 13.15 -11.03
C SER A 128 2.95 12.46 -10.26
N PRO A 129 3.08 12.31 -8.92
CA PRO A 129 2.03 11.70 -8.12
C PRO A 129 0.73 12.52 -8.13
N PHE A 130 0.82 13.84 -8.26
CA PHE A 130 -0.35 14.73 -8.32
C PHE A 130 -1.16 14.50 -9.60
N ALA A 131 -0.48 14.44 -10.76
CA ALA A 131 -1.15 14.16 -12.04
C ALA A 131 -1.69 12.72 -12.09
N ALA A 132 -1.01 11.76 -11.47
CA ALA A 132 -1.46 10.37 -11.45
C ALA A 132 -2.68 10.18 -10.55
N VAL A 133 -2.76 10.84 -9.39
CA VAL A 133 -3.92 10.74 -8.51
C VAL A 133 -5.17 11.34 -9.15
N ASP A 134 -5.05 12.47 -9.86
CA ASP A 134 -6.18 13.10 -10.54
C ASP A 134 -6.86 12.17 -11.55
N GLN A 135 -6.06 11.37 -12.28
CA GLN A 135 -6.57 10.40 -13.24
C GLN A 135 -7.36 9.25 -12.59
N VAL A 136 -6.99 8.88 -11.38
CA VAL A 136 -7.65 7.78 -10.65
C VAL A 136 -8.90 8.26 -9.92
N LEU A 137 -8.90 9.48 -9.39
CA LEU A 137 -10.00 10.02 -8.58
C LEU A 137 -11.33 10.03 -9.32
N GLU A 138 -11.35 10.37 -10.62
CA GLU A 138 -12.58 10.39 -11.42
C GLU A 138 -13.26 9.02 -11.52
N GLN A 139 -12.45 7.95 -11.58
CA GLN A 139 -12.96 6.58 -11.61
C GLN A 139 -13.40 6.13 -10.21
N TRP A 140 -12.60 6.42 -9.20
CA TRP A 140 -12.79 5.96 -7.84
C TRP A 140 -14.06 6.47 -7.17
N GLN A 141 -14.40 7.74 -7.35
CA GLN A 141 -15.61 8.35 -6.78
C GLN A 141 -16.88 7.58 -7.13
N LYS A 142 -16.87 6.79 -8.21
CA LYS A 142 -18.01 5.98 -8.64
C LYS A 142 -18.01 4.56 -8.06
N GLU A 143 -16.85 4.06 -7.67
CA GLU A 143 -16.66 2.65 -7.31
C GLU A 143 -16.47 2.42 -5.81
N THR A 144 -16.20 3.47 -5.03
CA THR A 144 -15.83 3.38 -3.62
C THR A 144 -16.68 4.27 -2.72
N ASP A 145 -16.78 3.88 -1.46
CA ASP A 145 -17.43 4.64 -0.40
C ASP A 145 -16.38 5.38 0.46
N VAL A 146 -15.15 4.83 0.51
CA VAL A 146 -13.99 5.41 1.20
C VAL A 146 -12.77 5.31 0.29
N LEU A 147 -11.98 6.40 0.24
CA LEU A 147 -10.70 6.46 -0.47
C LEU A 147 -9.55 6.57 0.54
N LEU A 148 -8.57 5.69 0.43
CA LEU A 148 -7.34 5.71 1.21
C LEU A 148 -6.14 5.83 0.27
N VAL A 149 -5.31 6.84 0.46
CA VAL A 149 -4.07 7.02 -0.29
C VAL A 149 -2.88 6.76 0.63
N ASP A 150 -2.10 5.71 0.34
CA ASP A 150 -0.80 5.49 0.95
C ASP A 150 0.26 6.23 0.12
N PHE A 151 0.71 7.37 0.63
CA PHE A 151 1.68 8.23 -0.04
C PHE A 151 3.10 8.01 0.48
N HIS A 152 3.82 7.14 -0.21
CA HIS A 152 5.19 6.79 0.09
C HIS A 152 6.16 7.87 -0.40
N ALA A 153 6.54 8.80 0.48
CA ALA A 153 7.38 9.96 0.15
C ALA A 153 8.38 10.25 1.27
N GLU A 154 9.54 10.83 0.90
CA GLU A 154 10.57 11.22 1.87
C GLU A 154 10.22 12.55 2.54
N THR A 155 9.93 13.58 1.76
CA THR A 155 9.79 14.94 2.28
C THR A 155 8.42 15.21 2.91
N THR A 156 8.43 15.86 4.07
CA THR A 156 7.22 16.34 4.74
C THR A 156 6.43 17.32 3.89
N SER A 157 7.13 18.18 3.14
CA SER A 157 6.49 19.18 2.26
C SER A 157 5.67 18.53 1.16
N GLU A 158 6.16 17.45 0.55
CA GLU A 158 5.44 16.73 -0.49
C GLU A 158 4.24 15.97 0.08
N LYS A 159 4.38 15.38 1.27
CA LYS A 159 3.26 14.74 2.00
C LYS A 159 2.16 15.74 2.33
N ILE A 160 2.53 16.92 2.84
CA ILE A 160 1.57 17.99 3.15
C ILE A 160 0.89 18.49 1.87
N ALA A 161 1.66 18.69 0.79
CA ALA A 161 1.11 19.14 -0.49
C ALA A 161 0.09 18.13 -1.06
N MET A 162 0.38 16.82 -0.98
CA MET A 162 -0.56 15.78 -1.39
C MET A 162 -1.82 15.79 -0.51
N GLY A 163 -1.68 15.96 0.79
CA GLY A 163 -2.83 16.10 1.70
C GLY A 163 -3.73 17.26 1.30
N TRP A 164 -3.17 18.46 1.03
CA TRP A 164 -3.94 19.61 0.55
C TRP A 164 -4.55 19.40 -0.85
N HIS A 165 -3.85 18.69 -1.72
CA HIS A 165 -4.35 18.39 -3.06
C HIS A 165 -5.56 17.46 -3.04
N LEU A 166 -5.63 16.58 -2.04
CA LEU A 166 -6.71 15.61 -1.87
C LEU A 166 -7.85 16.12 -0.96
N ASP A 167 -7.68 17.26 -0.32
CA ASP A 167 -8.67 17.84 0.59
C ASP A 167 -9.78 18.55 -0.22
N GLY A 168 -10.71 17.76 -0.71
CA GLY A 168 -12.00 18.11 -1.27
C GLY A 168 -12.17 19.10 -2.33
#